data_a82098041d573018f20716b917ab33b9
#
_entry.id   a82098041d573018f20716b917ab33b9
#
_cell.length_a   1.000
_cell.length_b   1.000
_cell.length_c   1.000
_cell.angle_alpha   90.00
_cell.angle_beta   90.00
_cell.angle_gamma   90.00
#
_symmetry.space_group_name_H-M   'P 1'
#
loop_
_entity.id
_entity.type
_entity.pdbx_description
1 polymer ?
#
loop_
_entity_poly.entity_id
_entity_poly.type
_entity_poly.pdbx_seq_one_letter_code
_entity_poly.pdbx_strand_id
1 'polypeptide(L)'
;MNIFVLDSDPFIAASSVCDRHCVKMILESAQLLFTAHRVLDTDKTMPEGAYKATHINHPSAKWVREGEYNYLWLYWHYVSLLEEYTYRYGKTHKCAMWVPYLLVKPLNINFTPSLTFQTDTPFALAMPDEYKTDDPVQSYRNYYRGAKTHLLTYTKRKPPEWIADLATYKP
;
A
#
# COMPACT_ATOMS: atom_id res chain seq x y z
N MET A 1 -4.13 4.16 9.38
CA MET A 1 -3.43 3.19 8.51
C MET A 1 -4.29 2.90 7.30
N ASN A 2 -3.71 2.85 6.10
CA ASN A 2 -4.45 2.58 4.86
C ASN A 2 -3.47 2.07 3.79
N ILE A 3 -3.98 1.56 2.66
CA ILE A 3 -3.16 1.18 1.49
C ILE A 3 -3.35 2.20 0.36
N PHE A 4 -4.56 2.73 0.17
CA PHE A 4 -4.97 3.57 -0.95
C PHE A 4 -4.81 2.88 -2.31
N VAL A 5 -5.67 1.92 -2.57
CA VAL A 5 -5.69 1.16 -3.83
C VAL A 5 -6.26 2.03 -4.94
N LEU A 6 -5.41 2.87 -5.56
CA LEU A 6 -5.79 3.82 -6.61
C LEU A 6 -5.78 3.20 -8.00
N ASP A 7 -5.29 1.98 -8.12
CA ASP A 7 -5.32 1.10 -9.29
C ASP A 7 -5.23 -0.36 -8.83
N SER A 8 -5.69 -1.29 -9.65
CA SER A 8 -5.52 -2.73 -9.39
C SER A 8 -4.07 -3.19 -9.58
N ASP A 9 -3.32 -2.50 -10.43
CA ASP A 9 -1.88 -2.69 -10.60
C ASP A 9 -1.13 -1.96 -9.46
N PRO A 10 -0.31 -2.67 -8.65
CA PRO A 10 0.40 -2.07 -7.52
C PRO A 10 1.40 -0.97 -7.94
N PHE A 11 1.97 -1.06 -9.14
CA PHE A 11 2.92 -0.08 -9.68
C PHE A 11 2.20 1.22 -10.07
N ILE A 12 1.06 1.09 -10.74
CA ILE A 12 0.22 2.25 -11.10
C ILE A 12 -0.38 2.88 -9.84
N ALA A 13 -0.86 2.08 -8.90
CA ALA A 13 -1.36 2.56 -7.63
C ALA A 13 -0.32 3.40 -6.87
N ALA A 14 0.92 2.92 -6.79
CA ALA A 14 2.03 3.63 -6.13
C ALA A 14 2.38 4.97 -6.81
N SER A 15 2.40 5.01 -8.15
CA SER A 15 2.69 6.25 -8.89
C SER A 15 1.54 7.26 -8.84
N SER A 16 0.33 6.80 -8.52
CA SER A 16 -0.89 7.61 -8.46
C SER A 16 -1.09 8.38 -7.15
N VAL A 17 -0.36 8.05 -6.08
CA VAL A 17 -0.52 8.73 -4.79
C VAL A 17 0.04 10.15 -4.81
N CYS A 18 -0.57 11.07 -4.03
CA CYS A 18 -0.05 12.41 -3.80
C CYS A 18 1.27 12.37 -2.99
N ASP A 19 2.02 13.47 -2.99
CA ASP A 19 3.34 13.57 -2.36
C ASP A 19 3.34 13.13 -0.89
N ARG A 20 2.36 13.56 -0.12
CA ARG A 20 2.27 13.21 1.29
C ARG A 20 2.04 11.72 1.52
N HIS A 21 1.25 11.09 0.65
CA HIS A 21 1.03 9.65 0.72
C HIS A 21 2.21 8.86 0.16
N CYS A 22 2.92 9.37 -0.85
CA CYS A 22 4.17 8.75 -1.30
C CYS A 22 5.17 8.57 -0.15
N VAL A 23 5.33 9.57 0.71
CA VAL A 23 6.21 9.49 1.89
C VAL A 23 5.63 8.58 2.98
N LYS A 24 4.37 8.80 3.35
CA LYS A 24 3.77 8.19 4.54
C LYS A 24 3.44 6.70 4.34
N MET A 25 2.96 6.32 3.14
CA MET A 25 2.49 4.96 2.90
C MET A 25 3.63 3.94 2.82
N ILE A 26 4.85 4.34 2.55
CA ILE A 26 6.03 3.46 2.66
C ILE A 26 6.14 2.88 4.07
N LEU A 27 6.08 3.72 5.09
CA LEU A 27 6.14 3.27 6.48
C LEU A 27 4.94 2.41 6.85
N GLU A 28 3.73 2.84 6.48
CA GLU A 28 2.50 2.10 6.79
C GLU A 28 2.47 0.73 6.10
N SER A 29 2.92 0.63 4.84
CA SER A 29 3.04 -0.65 4.13
C SER A 29 4.04 -1.59 4.79
N ALA A 30 5.23 -1.10 5.16
CA ALA A 30 6.21 -1.90 5.90
C ALA A 30 5.64 -2.40 7.23
N GLN A 31 4.91 -1.55 7.98
CA GLN A 31 4.26 -1.94 9.23
C GLN A 31 3.18 -3.02 9.03
N LEU A 32 2.39 -2.92 7.95
CA LEU A 32 1.36 -3.92 7.61
C LEU A 32 2.00 -5.27 7.27
N LEU A 33 3.06 -5.28 6.46
CA LEU A 33 3.80 -6.48 6.08
C LEU A 33 4.46 -7.14 7.30
N PHE A 34 5.12 -6.38 8.17
CA PHE A 34 5.65 -6.92 9.43
C PHE A 34 4.56 -7.42 10.38
N THR A 35 3.40 -6.75 10.40
CA THR A 35 2.24 -7.22 11.19
C THR A 35 1.76 -8.57 10.69
N ALA A 36 1.73 -8.81 9.37
CA ALA A 36 1.37 -10.12 8.82
C ALA A 36 2.35 -11.21 9.30
N HIS A 37 3.66 -10.98 9.23
CA HIS A 37 4.67 -11.91 9.77
C HIS A 37 4.47 -12.20 11.25
N ARG A 38 4.28 -11.16 12.07
CA ARG A 38 4.16 -11.33 13.52
C ARG A 38 2.87 -12.03 13.97
N VAL A 39 1.81 -11.94 13.16
CA VAL A 39 0.53 -12.58 13.44
C VAL A 39 0.52 -14.04 12.96
N LEU A 40 1.12 -14.30 11.80
CA LEU A 40 1.08 -15.63 11.18
C LEU A 40 2.24 -16.52 11.62
N ASP A 41 3.43 -15.97 11.82
CA ASP A 41 4.65 -16.70 12.16
C ASP A 41 5.11 -16.32 13.58
N THR A 42 4.32 -16.62 14.59
CA THR A 42 4.53 -16.19 15.99
C THR A 42 5.89 -16.62 16.56
N ASP A 43 6.40 -17.78 16.11
CA ASP A 43 7.65 -18.36 16.61
C ASP A 43 8.90 -17.85 15.84
N LYS A 44 8.69 -17.06 14.79
CA LYS A 44 9.79 -16.55 13.95
C LYS A 44 10.49 -15.38 14.63
N THR A 45 11.80 -15.49 14.78
CA THR A 45 12.63 -14.36 15.23
C THR A 45 12.62 -13.26 14.16
N MET A 46 12.23 -12.05 14.55
CA MET A 46 12.27 -10.89 13.68
C MET A 46 13.67 -10.26 13.68
N PRO A 47 14.10 -9.66 12.56
CA PRO A 47 15.36 -8.93 12.52
C PRO A 47 15.35 -7.75 13.50
N GLU A 48 16.51 -7.37 13.97
CA GLU A 48 16.67 -6.21 14.85
C GLU A 48 16.11 -4.93 14.19
N GLY A 49 15.34 -4.16 14.94
CA GLY A 49 14.70 -2.94 14.44
C GLY A 49 13.41 -3.17 13.63
N ALA A 50 12.98 -4.42 13.42
CA ALA A 50 11.73 -4.73 12.75
C ALA A 50 10.52 -4.14 13.47
N TYR A 51 9.57 -3.60 12.71
CA TYR A 51 8.38 -2.99 13.28
C TYR A 51 7.56 -3.98 14.11
N LYS A 52 7.00 -3.48 15.22
CA LYS A 52 6.06 -4.23 16.05
C LYS A 52 4.73 -4.42 15.32
N ALA A 53 3.98 -5.46 15.66
CA ALA A 53 2.61 -5.63 15.20
C ALA A 53 1.77 -4.41 15.61
N THR A 54 1.03 -3.86 14.68
CA THR A 54 0.21 -2.67 14.93
C THR A 54 -1.11 -2.79 14.18
N HIS A 55 -2.18 -2.23 14.76
CA HIS A 55 -3.50 -2.18 14.13
C HIS A 55 -3.97 -3.55 13.58
N ILE A 56 -3.72 -4.63 14.32
CA ILE A 56 -3.94 -6.04 13.90
C ILE A 56 -5.36 -6.27 13.36
N ASN A 57 -6.34 -5.57 13.91
CA ASN A 57 -7.75 -5.70 13.53
C ASN A 57 -8.21 -4.71 12.45
N HIS A 58 -7.33 -3.82 11.97
CA HIS A 58 -7.65 -2.91 10.89
C HIS A 58 -7.95 -3.68 9.59
N PRO A 59 -8.95 -3.26 8.78
CA PRO A 59 -9.31 -3.98 7.54
C PRO A 59 -8.12 -4.25 6.62
N SER A 60 -7.27 -3.26 6.37
CA SER A 60 -6.06 -3.44 5.54
C SER A 60 -5.07 -4.44 6.16
N ALA A 61 -4.92 -4.47 7.51
CA ALA A 61 -4.02 -5.42 8.15
C ALA A 61 -4.57 -6.86 8.10
N LYS A 62 -5.88 -7.05 8.16
CA LYS A 62 -6.51 -8.35 7.95
C LYS A 62 -6.33 -8.80 6.51
N TRP A 63 -6.66 -7.94 5.55
CA TRP A 63 -6.58 -8.22 4.13
C TRP A 63 -5.18 -8.71 3.70
N VAL A 64 -4.11 -8.05 4.14
CA VAL A 64 -2.71 -8.43 3.80
C VAL A 64 -2.37 -9.86 4.19
N ARG A 65 -2.97 -10.41 5.26
CA ARG A 65 -2.67 -11.75 5.77
C ARG A 65 -3.72 -12.81 5.42
N GLU A 66 -4.76 -12.45 4.69
CA GLU A 66 -5.79 -13.37 4.22
C GLU A 66 -5.30 -14.31 3.12
N GLY A 67 -4.30 -13.87 2.31
CA GLY A 67 -3.76 -14.68 1.25
C GLY A 67 -2.40 -14.20 0.76
N GLU A 68 -1.69 -15.12 0.11
CA GLU A 68 -0.34 -14.86 -0.43
C GLU A 68 -0.33 -13.75 -1.45
N TYR A 69 -1.30 -13.73 -2.39
CA TYR A 69 -1.35 -12.71 -3.44
C TYR A 69 -1.73 -11.33 -2.90
N ASN A 70 -2.49 -11.25 -1.80
CA ASN A 70 -2.73 -9.98 -1.10
C ASN A 70 -1.43 -9.42 -0.50
N TYR A 71 -0.64 -10.30 0.15
CA TYR A 71 0.67 -9.94 0.70
C TYR A 71 1.63 -9.47 -0.40
N LEU A 72 1.73 -10.23 -1.49
CA LEU A 72 2.61 -9.92 -2.62
C LEU A 72 2.19 -8.62 -3.33
N TRP A 73 0.89 -8.37 -3.48
CA TRP A 73 0.41 -7.11 -4.03
C TRP A 73 0.88 -5.92 -3.19
N LEU A 74 0.72 -5.99 -1.85
CA LEU A 74 1.20 -4.93 -0.96
C LEU A 74 2.72 -4.81 -0.97
N TYR A 75 3.45 -5.93 -1.07
CA TYR A 75 4.90 -5.90 -1.18
C TYR A 75 5.36 -5.15 -2.44
N TRP A 76 4.78 -5.46 -3.60
CA TRP A 76 5.12 -4.77 -4.85
C TRP A 76 4.70 -3.30 -4.83
N HIS A 77 3.55 -2.99 -4.26
CA HIS A 77 3.14 -1.60 -4.02
C HIS A 77 4.13 -0.84 -3.12
N TYR A 78 4.61 -1.48 -2.07
CA TYR A 78 5.63 -0.93 -1.18
C TYR A 78 6.96 -0.67 -1.89
N VAL A 79 7.46 -1.61 -2.68
CA VAL A 79 8.68 -1.43 -3.49
C VAL A 79 8.51 -0.27 -4.46
N SER A 80 7.38 -0.21 -5.15
CA SER A 80 7.08 0.86 -6.10
C SER A 80 6.96 2.23 -5.45
N LEU A 81 6.43 2.31 -4.22
CA LEU A 81 6.42 3.55 -3.44
C LEU A 81 7.85 4.01 -3.08
N LEU A 82 8.77 3.09 -2.79
CA LEU A 82 10.19 3.41 -2.55
C LEU A 82 10.86 3.98 -3.81
N GLU A 83 10.58 3.40 -4.97
CA GLU A 83 11.06 3.89 -6.26
C GLU A 83 10.46 5.27 -6.59
N GLU A 84 9.17 5.44 -6.39
CA GLU A 84 8.47 6.71 -6.59
C GLU A 84 9.01 7.81 -5.65
N TYR A 85 9.30 7.47 -4.39
CA TYR A 85 9.95 8.38 -3.45
C TYR A 85 11.33 8.84 -3.95
N THR A 86 12.14 7.89 -4.43
CA THR A 86 13.47 8.19 -4.99
C THR A 86 13.35 9.06 -6.23
N TYR A 87 12.40 8.77 -7.13
CA TYR A 87 12.12 9.56 -8.32
C TYR A 87 11.74 11.00 -7.98
N ARG A 88 10.82 11.21 -7.04
CA ARG A 88 10.33 12.56 -6.68
C ARG A 88 11.37 13.36 -5.91
N TYR A 89 12.08 12.75 -4.97
CA TYR A 89 12.89 13.48 -3.99
C TYR A 89 14.40 13.26 -4.15
N GLY A 90 14.86 12.36 -5.01
CA GLY A 90 16.28 12.04 -5.17
C GLY A 90 16.94 11.44 -3.93
N LYS A 91 16.17 10.79 -3.05
CA LYS A 91 16.62 10.24 -1.76
C LYS A 91 16.15 8.81 -1.59
N THR A 92 16.88 8.02 -0.81
CA THR A 92 16.46 6.69 -0.39
C THR A 92 15.67 6.76 0.91
N HIS A 93 14.47 6.22 0.94
CA HIS A 93 13.67 6.15 2.16
C HIS A 93 14.24 5.12 3.13
N LYS A 94 14.25 5.42 4.44
CA LYS A 94 14.82 4.52 5.47
C LYS A 94 14.24 3.10 5.43
N CYS A 95 12.95 2.95 5.11
CA CYS A 95 12.33 1.63 5.03
C CYS A 95 12.85 0.75 3.90
N ALA A 96 13.63 1.28 2.93
CA ALA A 96 14.21 0.48 1.84
C ALA A 96 15.08 -0.69 2.37
N MET A 97 15.62 -0.58 3.56
CA MET A 97 16.39 -1.64 4.21
C MET A 97 15.59 -2.93 4.44
N TRP A 98 14.25 -2.86 4.47
CA TRP A 98 13.39 -4.01 4.72
C TRP A 98 12.97 -4.78 3.48
N VAL A 99 13.28 -4.28 2.27
CA VAL A 99 12.90 -4.92 0.99
C VAL A 99 13.36 -6.38 0.93
N PRO A 100 14.64 -6.74 1.23
CA PRO A 100 15.06 -8.14 1.11
C PRO A 100 14.37 -9.07 2.11
N TYR A 101 14.05 -8.57 3.31
CA TYR A 101 13.36 -9.37 4.33
C TYR A 101 11.88 -9.58 3.97
N LEU A 102 11.19 -8.53 3.57
CA LEU A 102 9.75 -8.56 3.28
C LEU A 102 9.42 -9.22 1.93
N LEU A 103 10.41 -9.47 1.07
CA LEU A 103 10.24 -10.30 -0.14
C LEU A 103 9.82 -11.73 0.23
N VAL A 104 10.32 -12.24 1.37
CA VAL A 104 9.93 -13.54 1.87
C VAL A 104 8.61 -13.39 2.63
N LYS A 105 7.54 -13.95 2.08
CA LYS A 105 6.22 -13.96 2.72
C LYS A 105 6.21 -14.74 4.04
N PRO A 106 5.20 -14.55 4.92
CA PRO A 106 4.99 -15.40 6.09
C PRO A 106 4.84 -16.88 5.69
N LEU A 107 5.42 -17.78 6.51
CA LEU A 107 5.36 -19.23 6.23
C LEU A 107 3.93 -19.78 6.36
N ASN A 108 3.17 -19.25 7.29
CA ASN A 108 1.81 -19.70 7.60
C ASN A 108 0.72 -18.88 6.89
N ILE A 109 1.07 -18.17 5.80
CA ILE A 109 0.08 -17.46 5.00
C ILE A 109 -0.70 -18.46 4.11
N ASN A 110 -2.01 -18.23 3.97
CA ASN A 110 -2.82 -19.06 3.09
C ASN A 110 -2.34 -18.92 1.63
N PHE A 111 -2.17 -20.06 0.99
CA PHE A 111 -1.84 -20.14 -0.42
C PHE A 111 -3.01 -20.76 -1.19
N THR A 112 -3.55 -20.03 -2.14
CA THR A 112 -4.54 -20.52 -3.09
C THR A 112 -3.91 -20.47 -4.47
N PRO A 113 -3.67 -21.62 -5.13
CA PRO A 113 -3.15 -21.63 -6.50
C PRO A 113 -4.08 -20.82 -7.41
N SER A 114 -3.55 -19.79 -8.05
CA SER A 114 -4.27 -18.99 -9.03
C SER A 114 -3.45 -18.89 -10.30
N LEU A 115 -4.10 -19.05 -11.45
CA LEU A 115 -3.49 -18.82 -12.76
C LEU A 115 -3.47 -17.34 -13.14
N THR A 116 -4.17 -16.51 -12.40
CA THR A 116 -4.21 -15.06 -12.57
C THR A 116 -3.52 -14.43 -11.37
N PHE A 117 -2.58 -13.53 -11.58
CA PHE A 117 -1.89 -12.78 -10.51
C PHE A 117 -2.81 -11.73 -9.85
N GLN A 118 -4.06 -12.12 -9.58
CA GLN A 118 -5.04 -11.30 -8.87
C GLN A 118 -4.92 -11.56 -7.37
N THR A 119 -5.37 -10.61 -6.57
CA THR A 119 -5.44 -10.78 -5.11
C THR A 119 -6.40 -11.90 -4.73
N ASP A 120 -6.09 -12.63 -3.65
CA ASP A 120 -6.89 -13.77 -3.17
C ASP A 120 -8.30 -13.34 -2.73
N THR A 121 -8.41 -12.13 -2.22
CA THR A 121 -9.67 -11.54 -1.75
C THR A 121 -9.83 -10.11 -2.29
N PRO A 122 -11.06 -9.58 -2.39
CA PRO A 122 -11.28 -8.18 -2.75
C PRO A 122 -10.53 -7.23 -1.83
N PHE A 123 -10.04 -6.12 -2.38
CA PHE A 123 -9.34 -5.10 -1.58
C PHE A 123 -10.19 -4.59 -0.42
N ALA A 124 -9.58 -4.48 0.76
CA ALA A 124 -10.25 -3.94 1.92
C ALA A 124 -10.61 -2.45 1.74
N LEU A 125 -11.85 -2.08 2.00
CA LEU A 125 -12.35 -0.71 1.92
C LEU A 125 -12.18 0.00 3.28
N ALA A 126 -11.08 0.72 3.46
CA ALA A 126 -10.75 1.45 4.68
C ALA A 126 -11.02 2.96 4.53
N MET A 127 -12.28 3.32 4.27
CA MET A 127 -12.77 4.70 4.15
C MET A 127 -14.21 4.81 4.66
N PRO A 128 -14.75 6.03 4.86
CA PRO A 128 -16.17 6.25 5.17
C PRO A 128 -17.10 5.69 4.09
N ASP A 129 -18.29 5.25 4.50
CA ASP A 129 -19.23 4.53 3.63
C ASP A 129 -19.69 5.35 2.41
N GLU A 130 -19.76 6.66 2.54
CA GLU A 130 -20.13 7.60 1.46
C GLU A 130 -19.21 7.52 0.21
N TYR A 131 -17.99 6.98 0.35
CA TYR A 131 -17.05 6.81 -0.76
C TYR A 131 -17.02 5.40 -1.33
N LYS A 132 -17.71 4.45 -0.66
CA LYS A 132 -17.67 3.04 -1.04
C LYS A 132 -18.58 2.75 -2.24
N THR A 133 -18.07 1.95 -3.14
CA THR A 133 -18.77 1.38 -4.30
C THR A 133 -18.41 -0.10 -4.41
N ASP A 134 -19.03 -0.80 -5.35
CA ASP A 134 -18.70 -2.20 -5.66
C ASP A 134 -17.28 -2.36 -6.24
N ASP A 135 -16.72 -1.30 -6.81
CA ASP A 135 -15.33 -1.25 -7.29
C ASP A 135 -14.43 -0.61 -6.21
N PRO A 136 -13.49 -1.38 -5.63
CA PRO A 136 -12.55 -0.87 -4.63
C PRO A 136 -11.67 0.27 -5.14
N VAL A 137 -11.20 0.21 -6.38
CA VAL A 137 -10.36 1.26 -6.99
C VAL A 137 -11.16 2.56 -7.10
N GLN A 138 -12.40 2.48 -7.62
CA GLN A 138 -13.26 3.65 -7.70
C GLN A 138 -13.59 4.21 -6.31
N SER A 139 -13.81 3.36 -5.31
CA SER A 139 -14.01 3.78 -3.91
C SER A 139 -12.84 4.60 -3.37
N TYR A 140 -11.61 4.15 -3.59
CA TYR A 140 -10.41 4.90 -3.18
C TYR A 140 -10.21 6.19 -3.98
N ARG A 141 -10.53 6.22 -5.28
CA ARG A 141 -10.50 7.43 -6.10
C ARG A 141 -11.55 8.45 -5.63
N ASN A 142 -12.76 8.00 -5.30
CA ASN A 142 -13.80 8.85 -4.70
C ASN A 142 -13.33 9.44 -3.36
N TYR A 143 -12.71 8.62 -2.52
CA TYR A 143 -12.16 9.06 -1.24
C TYR A 143 -11.06 10.11 -1.41
N TYR A 144 -10.20 9.96 -2.43
CA TYR A 144 -9.19 10.97 -2.78
C TYR A 144 -9.83 12.28 -3.21
N ARG A 145 -10.81 12.22 -4.12
CA ARG A 145 -11.51 13.40 -4.65
C ARG A 145 -12.36 14.11 -3.60
N GLY A 146 -12.94 13.38 -2.66
CA GLY A 146 -13.83 13.96 -1.64
C GLY A 146 -13.09 14.42 -0.37
N ALA A 147 -12.20 13.59 0.17
CA ALA A 147 -11.64 13.83 1.51
C ALA A 147 -10.14 14.19 1.53
N LYS A 148 -9.42 14.08 0.40
CA LYS A 148 -7.96 14.29 0.36
C LYS A 148 -7.55 15.50 -0.48
N THR A 149 -8.47 16.32 -0.93
CA THR A 149 -8.22 17.49 -1.79
C THR A 149 -7.13 18.42 -1.26
N HIS A 150 -7.08 18.61 0.06
CA HIS A 150 -6.07 19.43 0.75
C HIS A 150 -4.65 18.85 0.71
N LEU A 151 -4.45 17.63 0.19
CA LEU A 151 -3.15 16.94 0.11
C LEU A 151 -2.63 16.78 -1.33
N LEU A 152 -3.43 17.09 -2.34
CA LEU A 152 -3.21 16.71 -3.74
C LEU A 152 -2.10 17.54 -4.41
N THR A 153 -0.88 17.43 -3.91
CA THR A 153 0.32 17.95 -4.54
C THR A 153 1.13 16.80 -5.14
N TYR A 154 1.65 17.00 -6.34
CA TYR A 154 2.44 16.02 -7.09
C TYR A 154 3.72 16.69 -7.59
N THR A 155 4.88 16.25 -7.08
CA THR A 155 6.21 16.74 -7.47
C THR A 155 6.81 15.83 -8.53
N LYS A 156 7.30 16.38 -9.64
CA LYS A 156 7.89 15.70 -10.82
C LYS A 156 6.95 14.73 -11.54
N ARG A 157 6.06 14.06 -10.83
CA ARG A 157 5.04 13.15 -11.36
C ARG A 157 3.78 13.95 -11.71
N LYS A 158 3.32 13.89 -12.95
CA LYS A 158 2.01 14.44 -13.29
C LYS A 158 0.90 13.71 -12.53
N PRO A 159 -0.09 14.42 -11.99
CA PRO A 159 -1.25 13.76 -11.37
C PRO A 159 -1.98 12.90 -12.40
N PRO A 160 -2.58 11.77 -11.98
CA PRO A 160 -3.44 10.97 -12.85
C PRO A 160 -4.62 11.79 -13.38
N GLU A 161 -5.12 11.47 -14.58
CA GLU A 161 -6.22 12.20 -15.23
C GLU A 161 -7.47 12.30 -14.34
N TRP A 162 -7.81 11.21 -13.61
CA TRP A 162 -8.98 11.15 -12.74
C TRP A 162 -8.94 12.11 -11.54
N ILE A 163 -7.81 12.80 -11.27
CA ILE A 163 -7.64 13.76 -10.16
C ILE A 163 -6.98 15.07 -10.61
N ALA A 164 -6.59 15.20 -11.87
CA ALA A 164 -5.80 16.31 -12.38
C ALA A 164 -6.47 17.67 -12.21
N ASP A 165 -7.80 17.71 -12.26
CA ASP A 165 -8.63 18.91 -12.05
C ASP A 165 -8.54 19.49 -10.63
N LEU A 166 -8.18 18.67 -9.65
CA LEU A 166 -8.08 19.04 -8.22
C LEU A 166 -6.64 19.13 -7.72
N ALA A 167 -5.68 18.68 -8.50
CA ALA A 167 -4.31 18.50 -8.08
C ALA A 167 -3.40 19.69 -8.42
N THR A 168 -2.41 19.95 -7.58
CA THR A 168 -1.32 20.88 -7.85
C THR A 168 -0.10 20.11 -8.35
N TYR A 169 0.35 20.41 -9.56
CA TYR A 169 1.58 19.83 -10.13
C TYR A 169 2.79 20.75 -9.93
N LYS A 170 3.90 20.16 -9.51
CA LYS A 170 5.22 20.81 -9.38
C LYS A 170 6.21 20.07 -10.27
N PRO A 171 6.67 20.67 -11.39
CA PRO A 171 7.62 20.06 -12.31
C PRO A 171 8.97 19.77 -11.67
#